data_8b87d55bb2d96fc758b9f3925c160943
#
_entry.id   8b87d55bb2d96fc758b9f3925c160943
#
_cell.length_a   1.000
_cell.length_b   1.000
_cell.length_c   1.000
_cell.angle_alpha   90.00
_cell.angle_beta   90.00
_cell.angle_gamma   90.00
#
_symmetry.space_group_name_H-M   'P 1'
#
loop_
_entity.id
_entity.type
_entity.pdbx_description
1 polymer ?
#
loop_
_entity_poly.entity_id
_entity_poly.type
_entity_poly.pdbx_seq_one_letter_code
_entity_poly.pdbx_strand_id
1 'polypeptide(L)' 'MSELIDRLEIEVKKKGLTFNRIERELGLGNGTIKRWKDQSPRLDKLTAVARFVGVSLDYLVFGVLQTENTPNRELDLPG' A
#
# COMPACT_ATOMS: atom_id res chain seq x y z
N MET A 1 11.20 8.14 5.99
CA MET A 1 11.26 7.47 5.15
C MET A 1 10.13 6.92 4.67
N SER A 2 9.71 7.03 3.66
CA SER A 2 8.52 6.65 3.30
C SER A 2 8.57 5.85 2.09
N GLU A 3 9.26 4.75 2.14
CA GLU A 3 9.25 3.87 1.04
C GLU A 3 7.87 3.36 0.76
N LEU A 4 7.05 3.23 1.79
CA LEU A 4 5.69 2.79 1.61
C LEU A 4 4.95 3.80 0.72
N ILE A 5 5.08 5.07 0.99
CA ILE A 5 4.41 6.09 0.21
C ILE A 5 5.00 6.17 -1.19
N ASP A 6 6.29 5.97 -1.34
CA ASP A 6 6.91 6.01 -2.64
C ASP A 6 6.35 4.87 -3.51
N ARG A 7 6.24 3.68 -2.93
CA ARG A 7 5.71 2.54 -3.68
C ARG A 7 4.25 2.78 -4.02
N LEU A 8 3.51 3.34 -3.06
CA LEU A 8 2.11 3.60 -3.30
C LEU A 8 1.95 4.63 -4.42
N GLU A 9 2.78 5.64 -4.42
CA GLU A 9 2.68 6.67 -5.42
C GLU A 9 2.93 6.10 -6.82
N ILE A 10 3.90 5.22 -6.95
CA ILE A 10 4.17 4.60 -8.23
C ILE A 10 2.96 3.82 -8.73
N GLU A 11 2.33 3.06 -7.85
CA GLU A 11 1.18 2.27 -8.27
C GLU A 11 -0.01 3.14 -8.59
N VAL A 12 -0.19 4.21 -7.85
CA VAL A 12 -1.29 5.12 -8.07
C VAL A 12 -1.12 5.76 -9.44
N LYS A 13 0.07 6.16 -9.78
CA LYS A 13 0.30 6.78 -11.08
C LYS A 13 0.11 5.80 -12.21
N LYS A 14 0.52 4.57 -12.02
CA LYS A 14 0.34 3.57 -13.05
C LYS A 14 -1.13 3.36 -13.35
N LYS A 15 -1.97 3.53 -12.40
CA LYS A 15 -3.39 3.31 -12.61
C LYS A 15 -4.15 4.56 -12.95
N GLY A 16 -3.43 5.65 -13.14
CA GLY A 16 -4.08 6.90 -13.49
C GLY A 16 -4.88 7.53 -12.36
N LEU A 17 -4.50 7.23 -11.15
CA LEU A 17 -5.21 7.78 -10.00
C LEU A 17 -4.38 8.86 -9.31
N THR A 18 -4.95 9.51 -8.33
CA THR A 18 -4.23 10.48 -7.53
C THR A 18 -4.57 10.24 -6.09
N PHE A 19 -3.74 10.69 -5.20
CA PHE A 19 -4.00 10.53 -3.77
C PHE A 19 -5.30 11.27 -3.41
N ASN A 20 -5.53 12.42 -3.98
CA ASN A 20 -6.71 13.17 -3.72
C ASN A 20 -7.94 12.39 -4.08
N ARG A 21 -7.93 11.71 -5.19
CA ARG A 21 -9.06 10.96 -5.62
C ARG A 21 -9.31 9.81 -4.67
N ILE A 22 -8.25 9.13 -4.25
CA ILE A 22 -8.37 8.03 -3.34
C ILE A 22 -8.95 8.50 -2.01
N GLU A 23 -8.45 9.61 -1.53
CA GLU A 23 -8.92 10.13 -0.26
C GLU A 23 -10.40 10.45 -0.34
N ARG A 24 -10.82 11.00 -1.44
CA ARG A 24 -12.20 11.36 -1.60
C ARG A 24 -13.09 10.12 -1.70
N GLU A 25 -12.65 9.13 -2.46
CA GLU A 25 -13.45 7.94 -2.63
C GLU A 25 -13.56 7.13 -1.35
N LEU A 26 -12.54 7.12 -0.54
CA LEU A 26 -12.56 6.35 0.66
C LEU A 26 -12.97 7.14 1.90
N GLY A 27 -13.28 8.39 1.71
CA GLY A 27 -13.71 9.20 2.84
C GLY A 27 -12.58 9.59 3.79
N LEU A 28 -11.36 9.63 3.29
CA LEU A 28 -10.26 10.05 4.11
C LEU A 28 -10.12 11.56 3.98
N GLY A 29 -9.52 12.18 4.93
CA GLY A 29 -9.33 13.62 4.85
C GLY A 29 -8.28 13.99 3.85
N ASN A 30 -8.33 15.23 3.38
CA ASN A 30 -7.37 15.71 2.46
C ASN A 30 -5.98 15.64 3.06
N GLY A 31 -5.03 15.15 2.35
CA GLY A 31 -3.67 15.07 2.81
C GLY A 31 -3.36 13.93 3.74
N THR A 32 -4.33 13.05 3.97
CA THR A 32 -4.14 11.92 4.86
C THR A 32 -3.01 11.04 4.37
N ILE A 33 -3.01 10.70 3.09
CA ILE A 33 -2.01 9.79 2.57
C ILE A 33 -0.64 10.43 2.62
N LYS A 34 -0.56 11.70 2.31
CA LYS A 34 0.70 12.35 2.35
C LYS A 34 1.30 12.40 3.72
N ARG A 35 0.49 12.45 4.75
CA ARG A 35 0.98 12.51 6.08
C ARG A 35 1.65 11.22 6.48
N TRP A 36 1.39 10.15 5.77
CA TRP A 36 1.99 8.87 6.06
C TRP A 36 3.49 8.87 5.80
N LYS A 37 4.01 9.95 5.26
CA LYS A 37 5.41 10.05 5.08
C LYS A 37 6.06 10.27 6.44
N ASP A 38 5.37 10.94 7.32
CA ASP A 38 5.89 11.25 8.63
C ASP A 38 5.29 10.45 9.75
N GLN A 39 4.13 9.89 9.53
CA GLN A 39 3.48 9.12 10.56
C GLN A 39 3.08 7.81 10.00
N SER A 40 3.01 6.79 10.81
CA SER A 40 2.59 5.47 10.36
C SER A 40 1.11 5.48 10.09
N PRO A 41 0.69 4.87 9.00
CA PRO A 41 -0.74 4.80 8.72
C PRO A 41 -1.42 3.78 9.61
N ARG A 42 -2.69 3.93 9.83
CA ARG A 42 -3.44 2.96 10.58
C ARG A 42 -3.68 1.80 9.64
N LEU A 43 -3.66 0.61 10.17
CA LEU A 43 -3.80 -0.58 9.34
C LEU A 43 -5.10 -0.59 8.56
N ASP A 44 -6.18 -0.21 9.17
CA ASP A 44 -7.47 -0.24 8.48
C ASP A 44 -7.47 0.71 7.29
N LYS A 45 -6.86 1.89 7.43
CA LYS A 45 -6.85 2.84 6.35
C LYS A 45 -5.87 2.41 5.27
N LEU A 46 -4.73 1.87 5.66
CA LEU A 46 -3.76 1.41 4.70
C LEU A 46 -4.34 0.25 3.90
N THR A 47 -5.07 -0.64 4.55
CA THR A 47 -5.69 -1.76 3.87
C THR A 47 -6.71 -1.27 2.85
N ALA A 48 -7.50 -0.29 3.23
CA ALA A 48 -8.50 0.24 2.33
C ALA A 48 -7.86 0.84 1.09
N VAL A 49 -6.78 1.58 1.26
CA VAL A 49 -6.10 2.20 0.15
C VAL A 49 -5.46 1.12 -0.73
N ALA A 50 -4.84 0.12 -0.13
CA ALA A 50 -4.20 -0.93 -0.89
C ALA A 50 -5.21 -1.67 -1.74
N ARG A 51 -6.39 -1.94 -1.19
CA ARG A 51 -7.41 -2.63 -1.94
C ARG A 51 -7.95 -1.77 -3.03
N PHE A 52 -8.12 -0.49 -2.79
CA PHE A 52 -8.66 0.41 -3.79
C PHE A 52 -7.69 0.50 -4.96
N VAL A 53 -6.41 0.54 -4.70
CA VAL A 53 -5.41 0.66 -5.73
C VAL A 53 -5.13 -0.69 -6.37
N GLY A 54 -5.36 -1.75 -5.65
CA GLY A 54 -5.15 -3.09 -6.19
C GLY A 54 -3.75 -3.62 -5.96
N VAL A 55 -3.11 -3.26 -4.87
CA VAL A 55 -1.80 -3.77 -4.55
C VAL A 55 -1.85 -4.47 -3.22
N SER A 56 -0.90 -5.32 -2.95
CA SER A 56 -0.92 -6.02 -1.69
C SER A 56 -0.23 -5.20 -0.62
N LEU A 57 -0.61 -5.45 0.60
CA LEU A 57 0.02 -4.77 1.70
C LEU A 57 1.47 -5.19 1.81
N ASP A 58 1.77 -6.44 1.52
CA ASP A 58 3.12 -6.93 1.57
C ASP A 58 4.01 -6.14 0.65
N TYR A 59 3.53 -5.87 -0.54
CA TYR A 59 4.32 -5.12 -1.48
C TYR A 59 4.54 -3.71 -0.95
N LEU A 60 3.53 -3.08 -0.42
CA LEU A 60 3.67 -1.71 0.05
C LEU A 60 4.63 -1.62 1.23
N VAL A 61 4.50 -2.55 2.13
CA VAL A 61 5.29 -2.48 3.34
C VAL A 61 6.71 -2.99 3.15
N PHE A 62 6.85 -4.09 2.47
CA PHE A 62 8.15 -4.71 2.32
C PHE A 62 8.80 -4.56 0.97
N GLY A 63 8.07 -4.12 0.00
CA GLY A 63 8.62 -3.96 -1.33
C GLY A 63 8.82 -5.25 -2.06
N VAL A 64 8.14 -6.31 -1.65
CA VAL A 64 8.30 -7.60 -2.26
C VAL A 64 7.08 -8.01 -3.00
N LEU A 65 7.22 -8.49 -4.22
CA LEU A 65 6.07 -8.92 -4.96
C LEU A 65 5.61 -10.21 -4.42
N GLN A 66 4.31 -10.34 -4.31
CA GLN A 66 3.72 -11.47 -3.80
C GLN A 66 4.12 -12.72 -4.46
N THR A 67 4.19 -12.75 -5.69
CA THR A 67 4.48 -13.94 -6.38
C THR A 67 5.83 -14.47 -6.04
N GLU A 68 6.74 -13.69 -5.71
CA GLU A 68 7.96 -14.13 -5.41
C GLU A 68 8.12 -14.71 -4.11
N ASN A 69 7.41 -14.31 -3.21
CA ASN A 69 7.46 -14.73 -1.96
C ASN A 69 6.88 -15.96 -1.68
N THR A 70 5.94 -16.26 -2.33
CA THR A 70 5.17 -17.36 -2.08
C THR A 70 5.89 -18.59 -1.83
N PRO A 71 6.66 -19.03 -2.66
CA PRO A 71 7.23 -20.31 -2.50
C PRO A 71 8.00 -20.45 -1.25
N ASN A 72 8.61 -19.50 -0.86
CA ASN A 72 9.32 -19.57 0.25
C ASN A 72 8.62 -19.79 1.42
N ARG A 73 7.59 -19.16 1.57
CA ARG A 73 6.87 -19.24 2.72
C ARG A 73 6.41 -20.53 2.96
N GLU A 74 6.04 -21.13 2.07
CA GLU A 74 5.44 -22.31 2.25
C GLU A 74 6.31 -23.23 2.85
N LEU A 75 7.40 -23.30 2.44
CA LEU A 75 8.18 -24.16 2.94
C LEU A 75 8.34 -24.10 4.28
N ASP A 76 8.46 -23.06 4.73
CA ASP A 76 8.65 -22.91 6.00
C ASP A 76 7.78 -23.61 6.76
N LEU A 77 6.91 -23.93 6.38
CA LEU A 77 5.98 -24.48 7.14
C LEU A 77 6.08 -25.78 7.18
N PRO A 78 6.49 -26.24 6.92
CA PRO A 78 6.42 -27.38 6.83
C PRO A 78 6.18 -27.96 7.50
N GLY A 79 6.16 -27.65 7.55
CA GLY A 79 5.83 -28.25 8.01
C GLY A 79 5.69 -28.26 7.93
#